data_3c724ced303a80a6ab922e62dfb861cc
#
_entry.id   3c724ced303a80a6ab922e62dfb861cc
#
_cell.length_a   1.000
_cell.length_b   1.000
_cell.length_c   1.000
_cell.angle_alpha   90.00
_cell.angle_beta   90.00
_cell.angle_gamma   90.00
#
_symmetry.space_group_name_H-M   'P 1'
#
loop_
_entity.id
_entity.type
_entity.pdbx_description
1 polymer ?
#
loop_
_entity_poly.entity_id
_entity_poly.type
_entity_poly.pdbx_seq_one_letter_code
_entity_poly.pdbx_strand_id
1 'polypeptide(L)'
;MPFGYGLSYGTDFSQEIVSTEQNEDSVTLKVHVTNNGTKAGKDVVQVYYNPPYTDFDAKNSIEKSTVNLIAFEKTDDIQPGAAQDITVTVTKEDMASYSYAHENSDGTKGAYLLEQGDYALSINKTAHEKYQSVTVNVPQTIWYDNDNPRQSDKDGQAVLDDQGNPTNEPANGDTFKAASNLFQDMTDHMSKTSQLTRANGALSNTATFPTKEEKADIPAAFNAKMGDEGRLILQQMDLDADTTLGNTAGSKVYTTEKPTSNADNGLTLSDLRGVDFNDTKWDQLLDQLEWPSRMPE
;
A
#
# COMPACT_ATOMS: atom_id res chain seq x y z
N MET A 1 -10.33 8.10 0.88
CA MET A 1 -9.86 8.62 2.18
C MET A 1 -8.34 8.45 2.23
N PRO A 2 -7.57 9.48 2.60
CA PRO A 2 -6.13 9.34 2.77
C PRO A 2 -5.82 8.45 3.98
N PHE A 3 -4.63 7.84 3.97
CA PHE A 3 -4.14 7.09 5.11
C PHE A 3 -4.01 8.00 6.34
N GLY A 4 -4.29 7.49 7.53
CA GLY A 4 -4.28 8.27 8.78
C GLY A 4 -5.53 9.13 9.03
N TYR A 5 -6.48 9.18 8.09
CA TYR A 5 -7.72 9.92 8.27
C TYR A 5 -8.61 9.26 9.35
N GLY A 6 -9.16 10.08 10.22
CA GLY A 6 -10.11 9.66 11.24
C GLY A 6 -11.21 10.70 11.46
N LEU A 7 -12.32 10.27 12.05
CA LEU A 7 -13.41 11.10 12.54
C LEU A 7 -13.52 10.96 14.04
N SER A 8 -13.96 12.01 14.71
CA SER A 8 -14.17 12.01 16.16
C SER A 8 -15.52 12.60 16.55
N TYR A 9 -16.01 12.22 17.71
CA TYR A 9 -17.26 12.72 18.29
C TYR A 9 -16.98 13.74 19.40
N GLY A 10 -16.67 14.98 19.01
CA GLY A 10 -16.50 16.11 19.95
C GLY A 10 -15.08 16.26 20.50
N THR A 11 -14.10 15.54 20.00
CA THR A 11 -12.67 15.86 20.17
C THR A 11 -12.20 16.68 18.97
N ASP A 12 -11.29 17.61 19.21
CA ASP A 12 -10.60 18.39 18.16
C ASP A 12 -9.17 18.65 18.65
N PHE A 13 -8.20 18.09 17.95
CA PHE A 13 -6.81 18.13 18.37
C PHE A 13 -5.99 19.04 17.45
N SER A 14 -5.08 19.81 18.06
CA SER A 14 -3.99 20.46 17.38
C SER A 14 -2.66 19.90 17.84
N GLN A 15 -1.69 19.85 16.93
CA GLN A 15 -0.35 19.32 17.21
C GLN A 15 0.70 20.34 16.78
N GLU A 16 1.73 20.53 17.60
CA GLU A 16 2.85 21.45 17.34
C GLU A 16 4.17 20.80 17.75
N ILE A 17 5.21 20.92 16.90
CA ILE A 17 6.58 20.53 17.24
C ILE A 17 7.17 21.61 18.12
N VAL A 18 7.39 21.32 19.40
CA VAL A 18 7.95 22.27 20.37
C VAL A 18 9.46 22.15 20.50
N SER A 19 10.05 21.01 20.15
CA SER A 19 11.49 20.85 20.01
C SER A 19 11.87 19.74 19.06
N THR A 20 13.05 19.89 18.46
CA THR A 20 13.67 18.90 17.58
C THR A 20 15.12 18.70 18.00
N GLU A 21 15.51 17.47 18.22
CA GLU A 21 16.90 17.08 18.46
C GLU A 21 17.35 16.16 17.32
N GLN A 22 18.45 16.53 16.66
CA GLN A 22 19.01 15.75 15.56
C GLN A 22 20.41 15.26 15.96
N ASN A 23 20.55 13.94 15.97
CA ASN A 23 21.82 13.25 16.18
C ASN A 23 22.34 12.69 14.86
N GLU A 24 23.48 12.01 14.89
CA GLU A 24 24.06 11.35 13.71
C GLU A 24 23.05 10.35 13.10
N ASP A 25 22.48 9.49 13.92
CA ASP A 25 21.64 8.35 13.50
C ASP A 25 20.14 8.54 13.71
N SER A 26 19.71 9.56 14.43
CA SER A 26 18.31 9.70 14.83
C SER A 26 17.84 11.15 14.85
N VAL A 27 16.52 11.30 14.83
CA VAL A 27 15.83 12.56 15.04
C VAL A 27 14.74 12.34 16.08
N THR A 28 14.73 13.16 17.13
CA THR A 28 13.71 13.15 18.16
C THR A 28 12.85 14.40 18.05
N LEU A 29 11.54 14.21 17.92
CA LEU A 29 10.54 15.27 17.94
C LEU A 29 9.81 15.26 19.27
N LYS A 30 9.68 16.43 19.89
CA LYS A 30 8.74 16.63 20.98
C LYS A 30 7.54 17.38 20.45
N VAL A 31 6.37 16.77 20.55
CA VAL A 31 5.10 17.28 20.00
C VAL A 31 4.14 17.60 21.13
N HIS A 32 3.65 18.83 21.13
CA HIS A 32 2.61 19.29 22.03
C HIS A 32 1.24 19.05 21.40
N VAL A 33 0.39 18.25 22.04
CA VAL A 33 -0.95 17.87 21.57
C VAL A 33 -1.97 18.50 22.47
N THR A 34 -2.84 19.37 21.94
CA THR A 34 -3.90 20.06 22.69
C THR A 34 -5.28 19.58 22.24
N ASN A 35 -6.15 19.28 23.19
CA ASN A 35 -7.56 18.99 22.90
C ASN A 35 -8.39 20.29 22.94
N ASN A 36 -8.73 20.83 21.80
CA ASN A 36 -9.59 22.02 21.64
C ASN A 36 -11.08 21.67 21.60
N GLY A 37 -11.41 20.38 21.66
CA GLY A 37 -12.79 19.89 21.61
C GLY A 37 -13.55 20.01 22.94
N THR A 38 -14.73 19.44 22.97
CA THR A 38 -15.65 19.47 24.14
C THR A 38 -15.70 18.14 24.89
N LYS A 39 -15.03 17.12 24.40
CA LYS A 39 -14.98 15.78 25.00
C LYS A 39 -13.53 15.37 25.22
N ALA A 40 -13.29 14.59 26.26
CA ALA A 40 -12.01 13.93 26.47
C ALA A 40 -11.79 12.87 25.39
N GLY A 41 -10.54 12.64 25.01
CA GLY A 41 -10.17 11.61 24.05
C GLY A 41 -8.68 11.53 23.80
N LYS A 42 -8.31 10.58 22.97
CA LYS A 42 -6.94 10.31 22.57
C LYS A 42 -6.69 10.74 21.13
N ASP A 43 -5.49 11.21 20.87
CA ASP A 43 -5.00 11.52 19.54
C ASP A 43 -3.81 10.64 19.19
N VAL A 44 -3.43 10.63 17.93
CA VAL A 44 -2.24 9.94 17.43
C VAL A 44 -1.32 10.95 16.74
N VAL A 45 -0.12 11.09 17.28
CA VAL A 45 0.95 11.80 16.60
C VAL A 45 1.49 10.88 15.50
N GLN A 46 1.29 11.25 14.24
CA GLN A 46 1.77 10.51 13.07
C GLN A 46 2.95 11.26 12.47
N VAL A 47 4.10 10.60 12.41
CA VAL A 47 5.33 11.18 11.85
C VAL A 47 5.56 10.61 10.47
N TYR A 48 5.68 11.49 9.49
CA TYR A 48 5.93 11.15 8.09
C TYR A 48 7.23 11.76 7.60
N TYR A 49 7.84 11.12 6.61
CA TYR A 49 8.96 11.74 5.89
C TYR A 49 8.70 11.79 4.39
N ASN A 50 9.30 12.80 3.77
CA ASN A 50 9.32 12.99 2.33
C ASN A 50 10.79 12.90 1.88
N PRO A 51 11.21 11.82 1.22
CA PRO A 51 12.58 11.72 0.70
C PRO A 51 12.78 12.62 -0.52
N PRO A 52 14.01 13.10 -0.76
CA PRO A 52 14.36 13.73 -2.02
C PRO A 52 14.14 12.72 -3.16
N TYR A 53 13.81 13.22 -4.34
CA TYR A 53 13.80 12.43 -5.57
C TYR A 53 14.60 13.20 -6.62
N THR A 54 15.70 12.63 -7.06
CA THR A 54 16.70 13.31 -7.87
C THR A 54 16.98 12.55 -9.17
N ASP A 55 17.82 13.13 -10.03
CA ASP A 55 18.32 12.43 -11.22
C ASP A 55 19.11 11.17 -10.88
N PHE A 56 19.66 11.10 -9.68
CA PHE A 56 20.33 9.89 -9.19
C PHE A 56 19.35 8.72 -9.05
N ASP A 57 18.17 8.96 -8.47
CA ASP A 57 17.12 7.96 -8.34
C ASP A 57 16.67 7.43 -9.71
N ALA A 58 16.36 8.35 -10.61
CA ALA A 58 15.91 8.01 -11.95
C ALA A 58 16.94 7.17 -12.73
N LYS A 59 18.24 7.48 -12.59
CA LYS A 59 19.34 6.76 -13.24
C LYS A 59 19.62 5.38 -12.63
N ASN A 60 19.37 5.22 -11.33
CA ASN A 60 19.66 4.00 -10.59
C ASN A 60 18.40 3.13 -10.34
N SER A 61 17.31 3.43 -11.04
CA SER A 61 16.03 2.70 -10.90
C SER A 61 15.54 2.61 -9.46
N ILE A 62 15.65 3.74 -8.74
CA ILE A 62 15.20 3.85 -7.35
C ILE A 62 13.85 4.56 -7.36
N GLU A 63 12.82 3.89 -6.89
CA GLU A 63 11.50 4.47 -6.73
C GLU A 63 11.20 4.71 -5.25
N LYS A 64 10.67 5.90 -4.96
CA LYS A 64 10.39 6.35 -3.60
C LYS A 64 8.98 6.92 -3.52
N SER A 65 8.23 6.52 -2.50
CA SER A 65 6.97 7.19 -2.19
C SER A 65 7.23 8.64 -1.82
N THR A 66 6.30 9.52 -2.19
CA THR A 66 6.40 10.95 -1.85
C THR A 66 6.26 11.18 -0.36
N VAL A 67 5.41 10.40 0.32
CA VAL A 67 5.09 10.52 1.74
C VAL A 67 5.10 9.12 2.35
N ASN A 68 5.86 8.93 3.42
CA ASN A 68 5.98 7.65 4.11
C ASN A 68 5.74 7.86 5.60
N LEU A 69 4.86 7.03 6.20
CA LEU A 69 4.74 6.97 7.66
C LEU A 69 5.97 6.26 8.22
N ILE A 70 6.65 6.89 9.18
CA ILE A 70 7.86 6.31 9.79
C ILE A 70 7.66 5.95 11.26
N ALA A 71 6.85 6.74 11.98
CA ALA A 71 6.56 6.47 13.38
C ALA A 71 5.18 7.02 13.75
N PHE A 72 4.62 6.51 14.81
CA PHE A 72 3.43 7.06 15.44
C PHE A 72 3.45 6.78 16.94
N GLU A 73 2.81 7.67 17.70
CA GLU A 73 2.63 7.52 19.14
C GLU A 73 1.26 8.03 19.53
N LYS A 74 0.62 7.36 20.48
CA LYS A 74 -0.74 7.68 20.93
C LYS A 74 -0.71 8.39 22.26
N THR A 75 -1.53 9.44 22.41
CA THR A 75 -1.69 10.14 23.68
C THR A 75 -2.50 9.32 24.68
N ASP A 76 -2.44 9.69 25.95
CA ASP A 76 -3.45 9.36 26.94
C ASP A 76 -4.77 10.11 26.64
N ASP A 77 -5.78 9.91 27.51
CA ASP A 77 -7.02 10.69 27.43
C ASP A 77 -6.76 12.14 27.82
N ILE A 78 -6.81 13.05 26.87
CA ILE A 78 -6.62 14.49 27.08
C ILE A 78 -8.01 15.13 27.32
N GLN A 79 -8.18 15.80 28.46
CA GLN A 79 -9.40 16.52 28.78
C GLN A 79 -9.59 17.77 27.89
N PRO A 80 -10.82 18.26 27.70
CA PRO A 80 -11.07 19.51 27.00
C PRO A 80 -10.22 20.67 27.54
N GLY A 81 -9.49 21.36 26.66
CA GLY A 81 -8.59 22.46 27.00
C GLY A 81 -7.26 22.05 27.62
N ALA A 82 -7.03 20.76 27.86
CA ALA A 82 -5.75 20.24 28.34
C ALA A 82 -4.83 19.84 27.17
N ALA A 83 -3.57 19.57 27.50
CA ALA A 83 -2.55 19.16 26.54
C ALA A 83 -1.63 18.08 27.12
N GLN A 84 -0.93 17.38 26.23
CA GLN A 84 0.09 16.39 26.55
C GLN A 84 1.28 16.53 25.58
N ASP A 85 2.49 16.39 26.11
CA ASP A 85 3.69 16.30 25.30
C ASP A 85 3.98 14.84 24.95
N ILE A 86 4.20 14.58 23.68
CA ILE A 86 4.58 13.28 23.13
C ILE A 86 5.98 13.39 22.55
N THR A 87 6.85 12.44 22.86
CA THR A 87 8.19 12.34 22.28
C THR A 87 8.25 11.19 21.33
N VAL A 88 8.64 11.44 20.08
CA VAL A 88 8.82 10.42 19.05
C VAL A 88 10.24 10.49 18.52
N THR A 89 10.95 9.37 18.55
CA THR A 89 12.28 9.22 17.98
C THR A 89 12.21 8.33 16.75
N VAL A 90 12.84 8.79 15.67
CA VAL A 90 12.97 8.03 14.41
C VAL A 90 14.44 7.84 14.09
N THR A 91 14.81 6.68 13.58
CA THR A 91 16.17 6.46 13.08
C THR A 91 16.27 6.96 11.64
N LYS A 92 17.43 7.50 11.26
CA LYS A 92 17.64 7.93 9.87
C LYS A 92 17.69 6.75 8.91
N GLU A 93 18.15 5.59 9.38
CA GLU A 93 18.15 4.34 8.63
C GLU A 93 16.74 3.94 8.14
N ASP A 94 15.71 4.19 8.93
CA ASP A 94 14.32 3.88 8.57
C ASP A 94 13.78 4.78 7.43
N MET A 95 14.48 5.87 7.11
CA MET A 95 14.18 6.71 5.94
C MET A 95 14.83 6.20 4.65
N ALA A 96 15.59 5.10 4.70
CA ALA A 96 16.26 4.54 3.55
C ALA A 96 15.25 4.03 2.51
N SER A 97 15.59 4.19 1.24
CA SER A 97 14.85 3.67 0.09
C SER A 97 15.53 2.42 -0.46
N TYR A 98 14.83 1.62 -1.24
CA TYR A 98 15.38 0.39 -1.79
C TYR A 98 15.73 0.53 -3.26
N SER A 99 16.96 0.14 -3.63
CA SER A 99 17.42 -0.05 -5.00
C SER A 99 17.47 -1.53 -5.32
N TYR A 100 16.71 -1.99 -6.29
CA TYR A 100 16.72 -3.39 -6.70
C TYR A 100 17.89 -3.75 -7.64
N ALA A 101 18.60 -2.75 -8.15
CA ALA A 101 19.67 -2.91 -9.13
C ALA A 101 21.09 -2.85 -8.54
N HIS A 102 21.26 -2.41 -7.29
CA HIS A 102 22.57 -2.33 -6.64
C HIS A 102 23.23 -3.71 -6.58
N GLU A 103 24.50 -3.81 -6.92
CA GLU A 103 25.27 -5.06 -6.86
C GLU A 103 26.02 -5.13 -5.52
N ASN A 104 25.73 -6.16 -4.73
CA ASN A 104 26.43 -6.48 -3.51
C ASN A 104 27.76 -7.21 -3.78
N SER A 105 28.66 -7.18 -2.82
CA SER A 105 29.99 -7.82 -2.92
C SER A 105 29.94 -9.34 -3.14
N ASP A 106 28.84 -9.99 -2.75
CA ASP A 106 28.60 -11.43 -2.96
C ASP A 106 27.90 -11.76 -4.29
N GLY A 107 27.67 -10.76 -5.16
CA GLY A 107 27.00 -10.92 -6.45
C GLY A 107 25.47 -10.95 -6.39
N THR A 108 24.86 -10.82 -5.21
CA THR A 108 23.43 -10.60 -5.08
C THR A 108 23.09 -9.17 -5.49
N LYS A 109 21.83 -8.91 -5.87
CA LYS A 109 21.36 -7.57 -6.23
C LYS A 109 20.38 -7.06 -5.19
N GLY A 110 20.33 -5.73 -5.10
CA GLY A 110 19.41 -5.02 -4.23
C GLY A 110 20.03 -4.63 -2.89
N ALA A 111 19.85 -3.37 -2.52
CA ALA A 111 20.25 -2.83 -1.23
C ALA A 111 19.39 -1.63 -0.87
N TYR A 112 19.31 -1.33 0.43
CA TYR A 112 18.78 -0.06 0.88
C TYR A 112 19.82 1.05 0.77
N LEU A 113 19.37 2.29 0.59
CA LEU A 113 20.23 3.46 0.64
C LEU A 113 19.50 4.62 1.30
N LEU A 114 20.25 5.39 2.09
CA LEU A 114 19.87 6.71 2.56
C LEU A 114 20.60 7.73 1.68
N GLU A 115 19.88 8.36 0.75
CA GLU A 115 20.48 9.28 -0.22
C GLU A 115 20.86 10.60 0.44
N GLN A 116 21.96 11.18 0.00
CA GLN A 116 22.32 12.56 0.35
C GLN A 116 21.22 13.54 -0.04
N GLY A 117 20.86 14.45 0.86
CA GLY A 117 19.89 15.50 0.59
C GLY A 117 19.06 15.88 1.80
N ASP A 118 18.07 16.71 1.56
CA ASP A 118 17.15 17.17 2.58
C ASP A 118 15.86 16.34 2.58
N TYR A 119 15.57 15.75 3.71
CA TYR A 119 14.33 15.03 3.99
C TYR A 119 13.41 15.95 4.80
N ALA A 120 12.16 16.08 4.39
CA ALA A 120 11.17 16.75 5.21
C ALA A 120 10.54 15.72 6.17
N LEU A 121 10.80 15.88 7.47
CA LEU A 121 10.15 15.11 8.53
C LEU A 121 8.98 15.93 9.06
N SER A 122 7.78 15.37 9.11
CA SER A 122 6.57 16.12 9.43
C SER A 122 5.65 15.35 10.38
N ILE A 123 4.92 16.09 11.21
CA ILE A 123 3.75 15.61 11.92
C ILE A 123 2.51 15.90 11.08
N ASN A 124 1.68 14.92 10.87
CA ASN A 124 0.55 15.04 9.97
C ASN A 124 -0.75 14.60 10.65
N LYS A 125 -1.84 15.24 10.24
CA LYS A 125 -3.20 14.78 10.53
C LYS A 125 -3.57 13.57 9.68
N THR A 126 -3.11 13.55 8.44
CA THR A 126 -3.26 12.46 7.48
C THR A 126 -2.04 12.44 6.56
N ALA A 127 -1.90 11.43 5.71
CA ALA A 127 -0.85 11.42 4.69
C ALA A 127 -0.86 12.65 3.75
N HIS A 128 -1.98 13.39 3.68
CA HIS A 128 -2.14 14.57 2.81
C HIS A 128 -2.22 15.90 3.56
N GLU A 129 -2.47 15.90 4.87
CA GLU A 129 -2.59 17.10 5.68
C GLU A 129 -1.49 17.17 6.73
N LYS A 130 -0.60 18.14 6.60
CA LYS A 130 0.50 18.39 7.55
C LYS A 130 0.08 19.40 8.60
N TYR A 131 0.49 19.17 9.85
CA TYR A 131 0.50 20.21 10.87
C TYR A 131 1.77 21.04 10.73
N GLN A 132 2.95 20.40 10.78
CA GLN A 132 4.25 21.06 10.78
C GLN A 132 5.34 20.14 10.24
N SER A 133 6.45 20.70 9.77
CA SER A 133 7.60 19.93 9.30
C SER A 133 8.92 20.58 9.70
N VAL A 134 9.95 19.73 9.79
CA VAL A 134 11.35 20.09 9.99
C VAL A 134 12.19 19.47 8.90
N THR A 135 13.33 20.07 8.60
CA THR A 135 14.29 19.52 7.62
C THR A 135 15.32 18.66 8.34
N VAL A 136 15.54 17.45 7.83
CA VAL A 136 16.61 16.56 8.24
C VAL A 136 17.61 16.45 7.10
N ASN A 137 18.80 16.98 7.29
CA ASN A 137 19.87 16.91 6.30
C ASN A 137 20.64 15.60 6.43
N VAL A 138 20.81 14.90 5.32
CA VAL A 138 21.69 13.75 5.16
C VAL A 138 22.90 14.20 4.35
N PRO A 139 24.09 14.29 4.97
CA PRO A 139 25.25 14.94 4.34
C PRO A 139 25.92 14.10 3.26
N GLN A 140 25.71 12.79 3.25
CA GLN A 140 26.27 11.86 2.26
C GLN A 140 25.34 10.66 2.06
N THR A 141 25.40 10.06 0.87
CA THR A 141 24.66 8.82 0.58
C THR A 141 25.31 7.65 1.33
N ILE A 142 24.47 6.87 2.03
CA ILE A 142 24.87 5.68 2.75
C ILE A 142 24.17 4.49 2.09
N TRP A 143 24.95 3.51 1.63
CA TRP A 143 24.44 2.24 1.18
C TRP A 143 24.41 1.25 2.34
N TYR A 144 23.31 0.53 2.44
CA TYR A 144 23.13 -0.55 3.39
C TYR A 144 23.18 -1.87 2.62
N ASP A 145 24.38 -2.27 2.29
CA ASP A 145 24.72 -3.49 1.56
C ASP A 145 25.39 -4.53 2.48
N ASN A 146 25.92 -5.61 1.91
CA ASN A 146 26.54 -6.67 2.71
C ASN A 146 27.77 -6.21 3.51
N ASP A 147 28.43 -5.13 3.09
CA ASP A 147 29.57 -4.55 3.80
C ASP A 147 29.12 -3.60 4.95
N ASN A 148 27.88 -3.13 4.88
CA ASN A 148 27.27 -2.24 5.85
C ASN A 148 25.77 -2.52 6.02
N PRO A 149 25.35 -3.69 6.56
CA PRO A 149 23.94 -4.00 6.79
C PRO A 149 23.28 -3.04 7.76
N ARG A 150 21.98 -2.75 7.56
CA ARG A 150 21.19 -1.97 8.51
C ARG A 150 21.12 -2.66 9.86
N GLN A 151 20.87 -1.89 10.92
CA GLN A 151 20.67 -2.47 12.25
C GLN A 151 19.47 -3.44 12.26
N SER A 152 18.39 -3.10 11.58
CA SER A 152 17.22 -3.99 11.43
C SER A 152 17.55 -5.31 10.72
N ASP A 153 18.46 -5.30 9.73
CA ASP A 153 18.94 -6.54 9.08
C ASP A 153 19.77 -7.37 10.05
N LYS A 154 20.60 -6.75 10.89
CA LYS A 154 21.41 -7.42 11.93
C LYS A 154 20.52 -8.04 13.01
N ASP A 155 19.54 -7.27 13.51
CA ASP A 155 18.62 -7.72 14.56
C ASP A 155 17.81 -8.95 14.10
N GLY A 156 17.37 -8.98 12.85
CA GLY A 156 16.63 -10.10 12.25
C GLY A 156 17.46 -11.37 12.05
N GLN A 157 18.79 -11.27 12.06
CA GLN A 157 19.74 -12.37 11.85
C GLN A 157 20.55 -12.71 13.08
N ALA A 158 20.40 -11.98 14.18
CA ALA A 158 21.16 -12.15 15.39
C ALA A 158 20.73 -13.38 16.20
N VAL A 159 21.66 -13.93 16.96
CA VAL A 159 21.34 -14.84 18.06
C VAL A 159 20.54 -14.07 19.11
N LEU A 160 19.48 -14.66 19.62
CA LEU A 160 18.68 -14.06 20.69
C LEU A 160 19.25 -14.41 22.06
N ASP A 161 19.21 -13.47 22.98
CA ASP A 161 19.51 -13.70 24.38
C ASP A 161 18.37 -14.46 25.11
N ASP A 162 18.55 -14.76 26.39
CA ASP A 162 17.56 -15.46 27.21
C ASP A 162 16.24 -14.67 27.39
N GLN A 163 16.24 -13.37 27.11
CA GLN A 163 15.09 -12.50 27.15
C GLN A 163 14.42 -12.32 25.77
N GLY A 164 15.02 -12.91 24.72
CA GLY A 164 14.53 -12.81 23.34
C GLY A 164 14.96 -11.53 22.61
N ASN A 165 15.95 -10.81 23.10
CA ASN A 165 16.51 -9.64 22.41
C ASN A 165 17.65 -10.07 21.48
N PRO A 166 17.83 -9.40 20.32
CA PRO A 166 18.93 -9.66 19.42
C PRO A 166 20.28 -9.30 20.06
N THR A 167 21.27 -10.15 19.83
CA THR A 167 22.67 -9.92 20.24
C THR A 167 23.47 -9.33 19.07
N ASN A 168 24.76 -9.08 19.28
CA ASN A 168 25.65 -8.65 18.20
C ASN A 168 26.27 -9.81 17.43
N GLU A 169 25.79 -11.04 17.62
CA GLU A 169 26.31 -12.26 16.98
C GLU A 169 25.32 -12.77 15.92
N PRO A 170 25.76 -13.02 14.66
CA PRO A 170 24.90 -13.58 13.64
C PRO A 170 24.56 -15.04 13.92
N ALA A 171 23.30 -15.42 13.78
CA ALA A 171 22.81 -16.79 14.03
C ALA A 171 23.30 -17.81 12.98
N ASN A 172 23.55 -17.38 11.74
CA ASN A 172 23.84 -18.24 10.60
C ASN A 172 25.19 -17.89 9.93
N GLY A 173 26.27 -17.92 10.65
CA GLY A 173 27.59 -17.67 10.10
C GLY A 173 28.32 -16.50 10.74
N ASP A 174 29.43 -16.12 10.16
CA ASP A 174 30.33 -15.13 10.75
C ASP A 174 29.98 -13.67 10.37
N THR A 175 28.97 -13.45 9.53
CA THR A 175 28.60 -12.12 9.03
C THR A 175 27.09 -11.94 8.91
N PHE A 176 26.62 -10.73 9.19
CA PHE A 176 25.27 -10.30 8.83
C PHE A 176 25.20 -9.99 7.33
N LYS A 177 24.06 -10.27 6.73
CA LYS A 177 23.80 -9.95 5.34
C LYS A 177 22.73 -8.87 5.25
N ALA A 178 22.91 -7.92 4.34
CA ALA A 178 21.90 -6.95 4.03
C ALA A 178 20.71 -7.60 3.30
N ALA A 179 19.54 -6.96 3.37
CA ALA A 179 18.40 -7.34 2.56
C ALA A 179 18.76 -7.23 1.08
N SER A 180 18.48 -8.28 0.30
CA SER A 180 18.73 -8.36 -1.13
C SER A 180 17.47 -8.64 -1.92
N ASN A 181 17.52 -8.48 -3.27
CA ASN A 181 16.42 -8.74 -4.15
C ASN A 181 16.23 -10.24 -4.37
N LEU A 182 15.30 -10.85 -3.65
CA LEU A 182 14.95 -12.27 -3.80
C LEU A 182 14.29 -12.62 -5.15
N PHE A 183 13.89 -11.61 -5.93
CA PHE A 183 13.25 -11.78 -7.24
C PHE A 183 14.19 -11.40 -8.39
N GLN A 184 15.48 -11.41 -8.16
CA GLN A 184 16.49 -11.01 -9.13
C GLN A 184 16.37 -11.76 -10.48
N ASP A 185 16.11 -13.06 -10.42
CA ASP A 185 15.94 -13.94 -11.58
C ASP A 185 14.59 -13.75 -12.30
N MET A 186 13.63 -13.10 -11.66
CA MET A 186 12.32 -12.80 -12.25
C MET A 186 12.30 -11.46 -13.01
N THR A 187 13.33 -10.65 -12.92
CA THR A 187 13.38 -9.30 -13.51
C THR A 187 13.13 -9.33 -15.02
N ASP A 188 13.64 -10.34 -15.73
CA ASP A 188 13.45 -10.51 -17.17
C ASP A 188 11.98 -10.83 -17.53
N HIS A 189 11.24 -11.44 -16.62
CA HIS A 189 9.82 -11.73 -16.80
C HIS A 189 8.93 -10.53 -16.48
N MET A 190 9.40 -9.62 -15.63
CA MET A 190 8.70 -8.39 -15.26
C MET A 190 8.92 -7.23 -16.24
N SER A 191 9.90 -7.33 -17.13
CA SER A 191 10.33 -6.26 -18.07
C SER A 191 9.26 -5.80 -19.07
N LYS A 192 8.16 -6.54 -19.20
CA LYS A 192 7.04 -6.20 -20.09
C LYS A 192 5.96 -5.34 -19.45
N THR A 193 6.03 -5.10 -18.15
CA THR A 193 5.07 -4.27 -17.44
C THR A 193 5.60 -2.85 -17.33
N SER A 194 4.78 -1.86 -17.75
CA SER A 194 5.10 -0.46 -17.50
C SER A 194 4.95 -0.19 -16.00
N GLN A 195 6.07 0.08 -15.34
CA GLN A 195 6.07 0.45 -13.92
C GLN A 195 5.82 1.95 -13.77
N LEU A 196 5.12 2.31 -12.69
CA LEU A 196 4.96 3.71 -12.31
C LEU A 196 6.31 4.25 -11.85
N THR A 197 6.68 5.44 -12.33
CA THR A 197 7.91 6.11 -11.92
C THR A 197 7.69 7.60 -11.69
N ARG A 198 8.32 8.14 -10.66
CA ARG A 198 8.36 9.59 -10.40
C ARG A 198 9.19 10.36 -11.42
N ALA A 199 10.10 9.70 -12.15
CA ALA A 199 10.95 10.32 -13.17
C ALA A 199 10.14 11.03 -14.26
N ASN A 200 8.94 10.56 -14.56
CA ASN A 200 8.07 11.13 -15.57
C ASN A 200 7.12 12.21 -15.04
N GLY A 201 7.35 12.69 -13.81
CA GLY A 201 6.48 13.65 -13.11
C GLY A 201 5.40 12.95 -12.28
N ALA A 202 4.93 13.66 -11.26
CA ALA A 202 4.15 13.11 -10.14
C ALA A 202 2.89 12.32 -10.54
N LEU A 203 2.35 12.52 -11.73
CA LEU A 203 1.12 11.88 -12.20
C LEU A 203 1.15 11.47 -13.67
N SER A 204 2.30 11.62 -14.35
CA SER A 204 2.35 11.46 -15.82
C SER A 204 2.13 10.02 -16.28
N ASN A 205 2.42 9.06 -15.45
CA ASN A 205 2.20 7.63 -15.72
C ASN A 205 1.29 6.96 -14.68
N THR A 206 0.78 7.71 -13.73
CA THR A 206 -0.40 7.26 -13.02
C THR A 206 -1.57 7.31 -13.99
N ALA A 207 -2.42 6.30 -13.96
CA ALA A 207 -3.76 6.44 -14.51
C ALA A 207 -4.38 7.65 -13.82
N THR A 208 -4.26 8.81 -14.42
CA THR A 208 -4.98 10.00 -13.98
C THR A 208 -6.43 9.60 -13.96
N PHE A 209 -7.09 9.81 -12.84
CA PHE A 209 -8.53 9.70 -12.84
C PHE A 209 -9.05 10.61 -13.97
N PRO A 210 -9.77 10.06 -14.93
CA PRO A 210 -10.18 10.84 -16.07
C PRO A 210 -11.00 12.04 -15.60
N THR A 211 -10.74 13.20 -16.20
CA THR A 211 -11.57 14.38 -16.03
C THR A 211 -13.01 14.07 -16.45
N LYS A 212 -13.92 14.97 -16.18
CA LYS A 212 -15.32 14.78 -16.62
C LYS A 212 -15.40 14.64 -18.14
N GLU A 213 -14.59 15.40 -18.86
CA GLU A 213 -14.49 15.37 -20.32
C GLU A 213 -13.86 14.04 -20.79
N GLU A 214 -12.77 13.63 -20.17
CA GLU A 214 -12.13 12.35 -20.46
C GLU A 214 -13.04 11.16 -20.15
N LYS A 215 -13.85 11.25 -19.11
CA LYS A 215 -14.88 10.23 -18.84
C LYS A 215 -15.94 10.15 -19.92
N ALA A 216 -16.32 11.27 -20.51
CA ALA A 216 -17.25 11.28 -21.62
C ALA A 216 -16.65 10.63 -22.88
N ASP A 217 -15.33 10.74 -23.06
CA ASP A 217 -14.60 10.17 -24.20
C ASP A 217 -14.19 8.70 -24.00
N ILE A 218 -14.13 8.22 -22.75
CA ILE A 218 -13.80 6.81 -22.47
C ILE A 218 -14.64 5.82 -23.28
N PRO A 219 -15.96 5.96 -23.42
CA PRO A 219 -16.76 5.05 -24.22
C PRO A 219 -16.32 5.01 -25.68
N ALA A 220 -15.97 6.16 -26.28
CA ALA A 220 -15.49 6.21 -27.65
C ALA A 220 -14.10 5.60 -27.81
N ALA A 221 -13.16 5.94 -26.92
CA ALA A 221 -11.83 5.37 -26.90
C ALA A 221 -11.84 3.87 -26.59
N PHE A 222 -12.69 3.45 -25.69
CA PHE A 222 -12.89 2.05 -25.32
C PHE A 222 -13.50 1.28 -26.48
N ASN A 223 -14.55 1.80 -27.10
CA ASN A 223 -15.17 1.22 -28.29
C ASN A 223 -14.21 1.13 -29.47
N ALA A 224 -13.33 2.12 -29.66
CA ALA A 224 -12.33 2.10 -30.73
C ALA A 224 -11.23 1.03 -30.50
N LYS A 225 -10.90 0.74 -29.24
CA LYS A 225 -9.88 -0.25 -28.88
C LYS A 225 -10.43 -1.66 -28.74
N MET A 226 -11.63 -1.82 -28.25
CA MET A 226 -12.22 -3.13 -27.97
C MET A 226 -13.12 -3.66 -29.09
N GLY A 227 -13.44 -2.83 -30.08
CA GLY A 227 -14.33 -3.20 -31.17
C GLY A 227 -15.72 -3.61 -30.67
N ASP A 228 -16.41 -4.38 -31.52
CA ASP A 228 -17.77 -4.83 -31.20
C ASP A 228 -17.81 -5.84 -30.07
N GLU A 229 -16.78 -6.66 -29.89
CA GLU A 229 -16.68 -7.64 -28.80
C GLU A 229 -16.62 -6.97 -27.41
N GLY A 230 -15.89 -5.85 -27.29
CA GLY A 230 -15.83 -5.10 -26.03
C GLY A 230 -17.15 -4.46 -25.63
N ARG A 231 -17.92 -3.97 -26.62
CA ARG A 231 -19.27 -3.46 -26.38
C ARG A 231 -20.22 -4.53 -25.88
N LEU A 232 -20.08 -5.73 -26.41
CA LEU A 232 -20.90 -6.86 -26.02
C LEU A 232 -20.67 -7.29 -24.57
N ILE A 233 -19.39 -7.28 -24.12
CA ILE A 233 -19.05 -7.54 -22.71
C ILE A 233 -19.67 -6.50 -21.79
N LEU A 234 -19.70 -5.22 -22.17
CA LEU A 234 -20.35 -4.17 -21.38
C LEU A 234 -21.88 -4.32 -21.34
N GLN A 235 -22.49 -4.73 -22.46
CA GLN A 235 -23.92 -5.01 -22.52
C GLN A 235 -24.31 -6.23 -21.68
N GLN A 236 -23.37 -7.19 -21.51
CA GLN A 236 -23.58 -8.34 -20.61
C GLN A 236 -23.63 -7.93 -19.13
N MET A 237 -22.97 -6.85 -18.77
CA MET A 237 -23.03 -6.33 -17.40
C MET A 237 -24.35 -5.62 -17.10
N ASP A 238 -25.15 -5.31 -18.12
CA ASP A 238 -26.52 -4.83 -17.96
C ASP A 238 -27.46 -6.03 -17.85
N LEU A 239 -27.61 -6.52 -16.64
CA LEU A 239 -28.38 -7.73 -16.30
C LEU A 239 -29.89 -7.63 -16.59
N ASP A 240 -30.40 -6.43 -16.90
CA ASP A 240 -31.78 -6.18 -17.26
C ASP A 240 -32.01 -6.19 -18.80
N ALA A 241 -30.92 -6.22 -19.57
CA ALA A 241 -31.04 -6.36 -20.99
C ALA A 241 -31.24 -7.84 -21.34
N ASP A 242 -32.42 -8.18 -21.81
CA ASP A 242 -32.74 -9.47 -22.46
C ASP A 242 -31.94 -9.55 -23.78
N THR A 243 -30.64 -9.63 -23.67
CA THR A 243 -29.73 -9.62 -24.78
C THR A 243 -29.05 -10.95 -24.93
N THR A 244 -29.44 -11.63 -25.98
CA THR A 244 -28.57 -12.55 -26.67
C THR A 244 -27.26 -11.84 -27.00
N LEU A 245 -26.25 -12.07 -26.18
CA LEU A 245 -24.94 -11.52 -26.39
C LEU A 245 -24.34 -11.98 -27.69
N GLY A 246 -24.11 -10.98 -28.49
CA GLY A 246 -23.11 -10.99 -29.51
C GLY A 246 -23.36 -11.90 -30.67
N ASN A 247 -23.98 -11.37 -31.63
CA ASN A 247 -23.89 -11.85 -32.99
C ASN A 247 -22.86 -11.07 -33.81
N THR A 248 -21.64 -10.91 -33.30
CA THR A 248 -20.49 -10.58 -34.17
C THR A 248 -19.90 -11.88 -34.68
N ALA A 249 -19.68 -11.94 -35.98
CA ALA A 249 -19.09 -13.13 -36.62
C ALA A 249 -17.79 -13.52 -35.89
N GLY A 250 -17.79 -14.65 -35.21
CA GLY A 250 -16.66 -15.15 -34.43
C GLY A 250 -16.80 -15.07 -32.90
N SER A 251 -17.79 -14.38 -32.36
CA SER A 251 -18.04 -14.34 -30.94
C SER A 251 -18.75 -15.63 -30.50
N LYS A 252 -18.32 -16.20 -29.38
CA LYS A 252 -19.10 -17.25 -28.73
C LYS A 252 -20.40 -16.62 -28.24
N VAL A 253 -21.52 -17.04 -28.83
CA VAL A 253 -22.84 -16.71 -28.30
C VAL A 253 -22.98 -17.46 -26.99
N TYR A 254 -22.93 -16.75 -25.89
CA TYR A 254 -23.40 -17.28 -24.63
C TYR A 254 -24.91 -17.13 -24.63
N THR A 255 -25.63 -18.18 -25.02
CA THR A 255 -27.03 -18.28 -24.64
C THR A 255 -27.04 -18.55 -23.14
N THR A 256 -27.12 -17.53 -22.36
CA THR A 256 -27.45 -17.69 -20.95
C THR A 256 -28.95 -17.96 -20.90
N GLU A 257 -29.35 -19.21 -20.99
CA GLU A 257 -30.61 -19.55 -20.36
C GLU A 257 -30.48 -19.13 -18.89
N LYS A 258 -31.44 -18.33 -18.43
CA LYS A 258 -31.46 -17.92 -17.03
C LYS A 258 -31.43 -19.19 -16.20
N PRO A 259 -30.47 -19.38 -15.29
CA PRO A 259 -30.40 -20.58 -14.48
C PRO A 259 -31.75 -20.77 -13.73
N THR A 260 -32.19 -21.97 -13.61
CA THR A 260 -33.34 -22.30 -12.79
C THR A 260 -33.10 -21.84 -11.36
N SER A 261 -34.07 -21.21 -10.75
CA SER A 261 -33.97 -20.72 -9.36
C SER A 261 -35.30 -20.95 -8.64
N ASN A 262 -35.28 -21.01 -7.33
CA ASN A 262 -36.45 -21.27 -6.49
C ASN A 262 -37.18 -22.58 -6.79
N ALA A 263 -36.48 -23.59 -7.32
CA ALA A 263 -37.04 -24.92 -7.50
C ALA A 263 -37.28 -25.58 -6.14
N ASP A 264 -38.35 -26.31 -6.01
CA ASP A 264 -38.65 -27.12 -4.81
C ASP A 264 -38.23 -28.60 -5.05
N ASN A 265 -36.93 -28.84 -4.97
CA ASN A 265 -36.36 -30.19 -5.14
C ASN A 265 -36.20 -30.92 -3.80
N GLY A 266 -36.49 -30.27 -2.67
CA GLY A 266 -36.45 -30.86 -1.34
C GLY A 266 -35.07 -31.35 -0.89
N LEU A 267 -33.99 -30.87 -1.53
CA LEU A 267 -32.62 -31.28 -1.23
C LEU A 267 -31.98 -30.34 -0.19
N THR A 268 -31.20 -30.96 0.67
CA THR A 268 -30.31 -30.24 1.58
C THR A 268 -28.85 -30.56 1.27
N LEU A 269 -27.92 -29.73 1.67
CA LEU A 269 -26.50 -29.99 1.49
C LEU A 269 -26.06 -31.32 2.14
N SER A 270 -26.74 -31.75 3.20
CA SER A 270 -26.47 -33.03 3.87
C SER A 270 -26.81 -34.24 3.02
N ASP A 271 -27.76 -34.13 2.11
CA ASP A 271 -28.18 -35.21 1.21
C ASP A 271 -27.15 -35.47 0.11
N LEU A 272 -26.24 -34.52 -0.10
CA LEU A 272 -25.16 -34.68 -1.08
C LEU A 272 -23.85 -35.17 -0.46
N ARG A 273 -23.86 -35.54 0.80
CA ARG A 273 -22.65 -36.05 1.46
C ARG A 273 -22.26 -37.42 0.82
N GLY A 274 -21.06 -37.43 0.18
CA GLY A 274 -20.53 -38.61 -0.51
C GLY A 274 -21.07 -38.82 -1.93
N VAL A 275 -21.85 -37.87 -2.45
CA VAL A 275 -22.29 -37.85 -3.84
C VAL A 275 -21.14 -37.35 -4.72
N ASP A 276 -20.94 -37.98 -5.89
CA ASP A 276 -19.93 -37.59 -6.88
C ASP A 276 -20.13 -36.12 -7.29
N PHE A 277 -19.03 -35.40 -7.48
CA PHE A 277 -19.07 -33.96 -7.82
C PHE A 277 -19.81 -33.69 -9.15
N ASN A 278 -19.80 -34.63 -10.09
CA ASN A 278 -20.50 -34.52 -11.39
C ASN A 278 -21.93 -35.06 -11.36
N ASP A 279 -22.47 -35.41 -10.21
CA ASP A 279 -23.84 -35.86 -10.09
C ASP A 279 -24.84 -34.70 -10.27
N THR A 280 -25.89 -34.94 -11.06
CA THR A 280 -26.92 -33.91 -11.34
C THR A 280 -27.67 -33.41 -10.11
N LYS A 281 -27.57 -34.09 -8.96
CA LYS A 281 -28.11 -33.60 -7.69
C LYS A 281 -27.51 -32.29 -7.23
N TRP A 282 -26.28 -32.00 -7.63
CA TRP A 282 -25.65 -30.70 -7.33
C TRP A 282 -26.39 -29.58 -8.07
N ASP A 283 -26.69 -29.77 -9.34
CA ASP A 283 -27.48 -28.80 -10.12
C ASP A 283 -28.88 -28.63 -9.52
N GLN A 284 -29.53 -29.72 -9.13
CA GLN A 284 -30.82 -29.64 -8.47
C GLN A 284 -30.82 -28.92 -7.13
N LEU A 285 -29.72 -29.04 -6.35
CA LEU A 285 -29.56 -28.26 -5.13
C LEU A 285 -29.35 -26.77 -5.44
N LEU A 286 -28.56 -26.45 -6.46
CA LEU A 286 -28.32 -25.09 -6.90
C LEU A 286 -29.58 -24.40 -7.43
N ASP A 287 -30.42 -25.16 -8.14
CA ASP A 287 -31.71 -24.68 -8.65
C ASP A 287 -32.70 -24.26 -7.55
N GLN A 288 -32.50 -24.70 -6.31
CA GLN A 288 -33.30 -24.26 -5.15
C GLN A 288 -32.90 -22.90 -4.62
N LEU A 289 -31.72 -22.38 -4.99
CA LEU A 289 -31.23 -21.11 -4.46
C LEU A 289 -32.08 -19.98 -5.03
N GLU A 290 -32.32 -19.00 -4.16
CA GLU A 290 -32.93 -17.71 -4.55
C GLU A 290 -31.84 -16.79 -5.08
N TRP A 291 -31.95 -16.39 -6.34
CA TRP A 291 -31.09 -15.34 -6.87
C TRP A 291 -31.61 -13.99 -6.41
N PRO A 292 -30.77 -13.14 -5.78
CA PRO A 292 -31.20 -11.83 -5.44
C PRO A 292 -31.63 -11.08 -6.70
N SER A 293 -32.88 -10.68 -6.74
CA SER A 293 -33.48 -9.99 -7.89
C SER A 293 -32.95 -8.55 -8.08
N ARG A 294 -32.06 -8.09 -7.20
CA ARG A 294 -31.33 -6.84 -7.29
C ARG A 294 -30.02 -6.94 -6.54
N MET A 295 -28.91 -6.54 -7.16
CA MET A 295 -27.75 -6.11 -6.38
C MET A 295 -28.16 -4.81 -5.65
N PRO A 296 -27.76 -4.62 -4.39
CA PRO A 296 -27.95 -3.33 -3.73
C PRO A 296 -27.19 -2.27 -4.53
N GLU A 297 -27.86 -1.14 -4.78
CA GLU A 297 -27.28 0.07 -5.40
C GLU A 297 -26.12 0.62 -4.58
#